data_32b5c6d90cce02ba857e74b2f1461cc0
#
_entry.id   32b5c6d90cce02ba857e74b2f1461cc0
#
_cell.length_a   1.000
_cell.length_b   1.000
_cell.length_c   1.000
_cell.angle_alpha   90.00
_cell.angle_beta   90.00
_cell.angle_gamma   90.00
#
_symmetry.space_group_name_H-M   'P 1'
#
loop_
_entity.id
_entity.type
_entity.pdbx_description
1 polymer ?
#
loop_
_entity_poly.entity_id
_entity_poly.type
_entity_poly.pdbx_seq_one_letter_code
_entity_poly.pdbx_strand_id
1 'polypeptide(L)'
;IAPLPNPAGCRTARDAVTTAKLAREALGTDWIKAEVIADEHTLLPDAVELIDACELLVAEGFTVLAYCPDDPVVARHLVGVGVAAVMPLGSPIGTGLGILNPHNIELICTEAHRQDVPVILDAGVGTASDAARAMELGCDGVLLASAINRCQDPVAMARAVRHAVEAGRLARTAGRIPQREHARASSSFEGLASWADQVL
;
A
#
# COMPACT_ATOMS: atom_id res chain seq x y z
N ILE A 1 2.88 15.80 -15.25
CA ILE A 1 2.94 14.51 -14.54
C ILE A 1 4.40 14.07 -14.58
N ALA A 2 5.02 13.84 -13.43
CA ALA A 2 6.38 13.33 -13.37
C ALA A 2 6.39 11.83 -13.70
N PRO A 3 7.35 11.33 -14.52
CA PRO A 3 7.49 9.91 -14.77
C PRO A 3 8.05 9.19 -13.53
N LEU A 4 7.54 7.98 -13.26
CA LEU A 4 8.08 7.05 -12.30
C LEU A 4 8.42 5.75 -13.04
N PRO A 5 9.66 5.61 -13.56
CA PRO A 5 10.09 4.40 -14.25
C PRO A 5 10.05 3.18 -13.33
N ASN A 6 9.90 2.00 -13.95
CA ASN A 6 9.85 0.72 -13.26
C ASN A 6 10.65 -0.31 -14.08
N PRO A 7 11.63 -1.03 -13.50
CA PRO A 7 12.38 -2.11 -14.15
C PRO A 7 11.58 -3.43 -14.16
N ALA A 8 10.31 -3.37 -14.56
CA ALA A 8 9.43 -4.52 -14.58
C ALA A 8 10.04 -5.72 -15.33
N GLY A 9 9.95 -6.90 -14.74
CA GLY A 9 10.47 -8.15 -15.30
C GLY A 9 11.96 -8.41 -15.02
N CYS A 10 12.67 -7.51 -14.34
CA CYS A 10 14.02 -7.79 -13.85
C CYS A 10 13.97 -8.84 -12.75
N ARG A 11 14.97 -9.75 -12.74
CA ARG A 11 15.07 -10.84 -11.79
C ARG A 11 16.32 -10.77 -10.92
N THR A 12 17.20 -9.83 -11.21
CA THR A 12 18.43 -9.61 -10.45
C THR A 12 18.59 -8.13 -10.12
N ALA A 13 19.27 -7.85 -9.03
CA ALA A 13 19.67 -6.50 -8.66
C ALA A 13 20.41 -5.79 -9.79
N ARG A 14 21.34 -6.50 -10.44
CA ARG A 14 22.14 -5.98 -11.56
C ARG A 14 21.26 -5.50 -12.71
N ASP A 15 20.26 -6.30 -13.11
CA ASP A 15 19.39 -5.96 -14.23
C ASP A 15 18.48 -4.77 -13.87
N ALA A 16 17.96 -4.75 -12.64
CA ALA A 16 17.16 -3.64 -12.13
C ALA A 16 17.95 -2.32 -12.11
N VAL A 17 19.17 -2.34 -11.61
CA VAL A 17 20.07 -1.16 -11.59
C VAL A 17 20.41 -0.70 -13.00
N THR A 18 20.73 -1.63 -13.90
CA THR A 18 21.04 -1.30 -15.30
C THR A 18 19.84 -0.64 -15.98
N THR A 19 18.65 -1.21 -15.80
CA THR A 19 17.40 -0.67 -16.36
C THR A 19 17.07 0.71 -15.79
N ALA A 20 17.26 0.92 -14.49
CA ALA A 20 17.07 2.21 -13.84
C ALA A 20 18.00 3.29 -14.42
N LYS A 21 19.26 2.99 -14.67
CA LYS A 21 20.23 3.91 -15.30
C LYS A 21 19.79 4.29 -16.71
N LEU A 22 19.36 3.33 -17.51
CA LEU A 22 18.82 3.59 -18.86
C LEU A 22 17.55 4.47 -18.79
N ALA A 23 16.68 4.23 -17.82
CA ALA A 23 15.49 5.04 -17.62
C ALA A 23 15.83 6.48 -17.20
N ARG A 24 16.84 6.68 -16.34
CA ARG A 24 17.36 8.00 -15.96
C ARG A 24 17.79 8.79 -17.20
N GLU A 25 18.60 8.19 -18.05
CA GLU A 25 19.08 8.83 -19.28
C GLU A 25 17.92 9.13 -20.26
N ALA A 26 16.99 8.20 -20.40
CA ALA A 26 15.90 8.33 -21.37
C ALA A 26 14.82 9.34 -20.93
N LEU A 27 14.56 9.45 -19.64
CA LEU A 27 13.42 10.22 -19.09
C LEU A 27 13.83 11.44 -18.29
N GLY A 28 15.12 11.62 -18.01
CA GLY A 28 15.63 12.75 -17.25
C GLY A 28 15.10 12.80 -15.80
N THR A 29 14.99 11.64 -15.14
CA THR A 29 14.46 11.55 -13.78
C THR A 29 15.31 10.60 -12.93
N ASP A 30 15.55 10.99 -11.66
CA ASP A 30 16.19 10.15 -10.67
C ASP A 30 15.21 9.28 -9.88
N TRP A 31 13.91 9.41 -10.14
CA TRP A 31 12.87 8.60 -9.51
C TRP A 31 12.81 7.22 -10.14
N ILE A 32 12.72 6.20 -9.30
CA ILE A 32 12.58 4.80 -9.75
C ILE A 32 11.68 4.02 -8.78
N LYS A 33 10.72 3.28 -9.31
CA LYS A 33 10.04 2.24 -8.55
C LYS A 33 10.87 0.96 -8.71
N ALA A 34 11.69 0.63 -7.72
CA ALA A 34 12.50 -0.58 -7.74
C ALA A 34 11.61 -1.83 -7.62
N GLU A 35 11.75 -2.75 -8.56
CA GLU A 35 11.00 -4.00 -8.64
C GLU A 35 11.92 -5.11 -9.14
N VAL A 36 12.09 -6.16 -8.34
CA VAL A 36 12.81 -7.39 -8.72
C VAL A 36 11.90 -8.57 -8.43
N ILE A 37 11.60 -9.38 -9.43
CA ILE A 37 10.60 -10.45 -9.35
C ILE A 37 11.28 -11.80 -9.16
N ALA A 38 10.89 -12.54 -8.12
CA ALA A 38 11.40 -13.87 -7.82
C ALA A 38 10.83 -14.94 -8.75
N ASP A 39 9.54 -14.85 -9.08
CA ASP A 39 8.79 -15.90 -9.76
C ASP A 39 7.78 -15.35 -10.77
N GLU A 40 7.74 -15.96 -11.96
CA GLU A 40 6.88 -15.52 -13.07
C GLU A 40 5.38 -15.81 -12.84
N HIS A 41 5.05 -16.80 -12.03
CA HIS A 41 3.66 -17.21 -11.81
C HIS A 41 2.98 -16.34 -10.75
N THR A 42 3.71 -16.02 -9.70
CA THR A 42 3.19 -15.23 -8.58
C THR A 42 3.49 -13.75 -8.70
N LEU A 43 4.52 -13.37 -9.45
CA LEU A 43 5.07 -12.02 -9.54
C LEU A 43 5.41 -11.43 -8.16
N LEU A 44 5.77 -12.32 -7.22
CA LEU A 44 6.23 -11.90 -5.90
C LEU A 44 7.64 -11.32 -6.00
N PRO A 45 7.94 -10.28 -5.22
CA PRO A 45 9.27 -9.68 -5.19
C PRO A 45 10.31 -10.62 -4.56
N ASP A 46 11.52 -10.62 -5.12
CA ASP A 46 12.69 -11.21 -4.49
C ASP A 46 13.25 -10.23 -3.46
N ALA A 47 13.08 -10.56 -2.18
CA ALA A 47 13.46 -9.65 -1.11
C ALA A 47 14.98 -9.41 -1.03
N VAL A 48 15.80 -10.41 -1.34
CA VAL A 48 17.26 -10.31 -1.28
C VAL A 48 17.77 -9.44 -2.42
N GLU A 49 17.43 -9.80 -3.65
CA GLU A 49 17.83 -9.03 -4.85
C GLU A 49 17.27 -7.60 -4.82
N LEU A 50 16.07 -7.41 -4.25
CA LEU A 50 15.47 -6.07 -4.09
C LEU A 50 16.28 -5.19 -3.13
N ILE A 51 16.69 -5.71 -1.98
CA ILE A 51 17.49 -4.96 -1.00
C ILE A 51 18.82 -4.57 -1.64
N ASP A 52 19.51 -5.51 -2.30
CA ASP A 52 20.79 -5.25 -2.99
C ASP A 52 20.61 -4.19 -4.11
N ALA A 53 19.52 -4.28 -4.88
CA ALA A 53 19.22 -3.28 -5.90
C ALA A 53 18.99 -1.89 -5.29
N CYS A 54 18.24 -1.81 -4.20
CA CYS A 54 17.96 -0.56 -3.51
C CYS A 54 19.20 0.09 -2.93
N GLU A 55 20.11 -0.69 -2.32
CA GLU A 55 21.41 -0.19 -1.84
C GLU A 55 22.22 0.47 -2.95
N LEU A 56 22.35 -0.21 -4.09
CA LEU A 56 23.07 0.31 -5.24
C LEU A 56 22.40 1.57 -5.82
N LEU A 57 21.09 1.57 -5.95
CA LEU A 57 20.35 2.70 -6.50
C LEU A 57 20.42 3.94 -5.61
N VAL A 58 20.24 3.76 -4.29
CA VAL A 58 20.37 4.86 -3.31
C VAL A 58 21.78 5.43 -3.32
N ALA A 59 22.81 4.57 -3.32
CA ALA A 59 24.21 5.00 -3.40
C ALA A 59 24.52 5.79 -4.69
N GLU A 60 23.80 5.53 -5.77
CA GLU A 60 23.93 6.26 -7.04
C GLU A 60 23.01 7.49 -7.16
N GLY A 61 22.34 7.87 -6.08
CA GLY A 61 21.54 9.09 -5.98
C GLY A 61 20.13 8.99 -6.56
N PHE A 62 19.58 7.77 -6.73
CA PHE A 62 18.18 7.62 -7.10
C PHE A 62 17.24 7.89 -5.92
N THR A 63 16.07 8.43 -6.22
CA THR A 63 14.92 8.46 -5.32
C THR A 63 14.13 7.16 -5.50
N VAL A 64 14.37 6.20 -4.59
CA VAL A 64 13.89 4.82 -4.74
C VAL A 64 12.59 4.61 -4.01
N LEU A 65 11.56 4.12 -4.72
CA LEU A 65 10.33 3.58 -4.16
C LEU A 65 10.38 2.04 -4.33
N ALA A 66 10.42 1.29 -3.22
CA ALA A 66 10.72 -0.15 -3.25
C ALA A 66 9.46 -1.01 -3.19
N TYR A 67 9.12 -1.70 -4.30
CA TYR A 67 8.04 -2.70 -4.31
C TYR A 67 8.50 -3.97 -3.59
N CYS A 68 7.85 -4.29 -2.46
CA CYS A 68 8.28 -5.34 -1.57
C CYS A 68 7.12 -6.27 -1.14
N PRO A 69 7.44 -7.46 -0.58
CA PRO A 69 6.43 -8.27 0.08
C PRO A 69 5.83 -7.53 1.30
N ASP A 70 4.69 -8.00 1.76
CA ASP A 70 4.03 -7.53 2.99
C ASP A 70 4.72 -8.04 4.28
N ASP A 71 6.04 -8.01 4.27
CA ASP A 71 6.90 -8.45 5.37
C ASP A 71 7.51 -7.25 6.10
N PRO A 72 7.18 -7.02 7.39
CA PRO A 72 7.72 -5.91 8.16
C PRO A 72 9.25 -5.93 8.34
N VAL A 73 9.88 -7.13 8.30
CA VAL A 73 11.34 -7.25 8.41
C VAL A 73 12.01 -6.75 7.13
N VAL A 74 11.49 -7.15 5.97
CA VAL A 74 11.97 -6.68 4.67
C VAL A 74 11.77 -5.16 4.55
N ALA A 75 10.59 -4.66 4.91
CA ALA A 75 10.30 -3.22 4.89
C ALA A 75 11.29 -2.42 5.77
N ARG A 76 11.64 -2.94 6.95
CA ARG A 76 12.61 -2.32 7.86
C ARG A 76 14.02 -2.28 7.27
N HIS A 77 14.45 -3.34 6.59
CA HIS A 77 15.72 -3.36 5.89
C HIS A 77 15.75 -2.31 4.78
N LEU A 78 14.71 -2.21 3.98
CA LEU A 78 14.59 -1.20 2.91
C LEU A 78 14.63 0.22 3.46
N VAL A 79 13.92 0.50 4.56
CA VAL A 79 14.01 1.80 5.26
C VAL A 79 15.43 2.07 5.72
N GLY A 80 16.12 1.06 6.29
CA GLY A 80 17.53 1.16 6.71
C GLY A 80 18.50 1.45 5.57
N VAL A 81 18.21 0.98 4.37
CA VAL A 81 18.97 1.28 3.13
C VAL A 81 18.79 2.74 2.69
N GLY A 82 17.70 3.39 3.08
CA GLY A 82 17.43 4.78 2.75
C GLY A 82 16.52 4.96 1.53
N VAL A 83 15.59 4.04 1.29
CA VAL A 83 14.58 4.23 0.24
C VAL A 83 13.67 5.41 0.57
N ALA A 84 13.17 6.09 -0.47
CA ALA A 84 12.29 7.23 -0.31
C ALA A 84 10.85 6.83 0.02
N ALA A 85 10.44 5.60 -0.30
CA ALA A 85 9.17 5.01 0.10
C ALA A 85 9.25 3.48 0.10
N VAL A 86 8.50 2.81 0.97
CA VAL A 86 8.25 1.37 0.87
C VAL A 86 6.88 1.14 0.24
N MET A 87 6.82 0.13 -0.64
CA MET A 87 5.60 -0.19 -1.39
C MET A 87 5.21 -1.66 -1.18
N PRO A 88 4.65 -2.00 -0.01
CA PRO A 88 4.22 -3.37 0.26
C PRO A 88 3.04 -3.77 -0.63
N LEU A 89 3.02 -5.03 -1.08
CA LEU A 89 1.88 -5.59 -1.79
C LEU A 89 0.71 -5.87 -0.82
N GLY A 90 -0.51 -5.69 -1.31
CA GLY A 90 -1.72 -6.20 -0.62
C GLY A 90 -1.94 -7.68 -0.92
N SER A 91 -1.72 -8.07 -2.17
CA SER A 91 -1.71 -9.42 -2.71
C SER A 91 -0.98 -9.43 -4.06
N PRO A 92 -0.65 -10.60 -4.65
CA PRO A 92 0.13 -10.65 -5.87
C PRO A 92 -0.46 -9.82 -7.01
N ILE A 93 0.41 -9.27 -7.86
CA ILE A 93 0.05 -8.37 -8.95
C ILE A 93 -1.08 -8.94 -9.80
N GLY A 94 -2.12 -8.16 -10.02
CA GLY A 94 -3.23 -8.50 -10.93
C GLY A 94 -4.26 -9.48 -10.38
N THR A 95 -4.14 -9.94 -9.13
CA THR A 95 -5.07 -10.89 -8.51
C THR A 95 -6.39 -10.27 -8.08
N GLY A 96 -6.38 -8.98 -7.69
CA GLY A 96 -7.59 -8.31 -7.19
C GLY A 96 -8.11 -8.85 -5.85
N LEU A 97 -7.26 -9.56 -5.08
CA LEU A 97 -7.63 -10.18 -3.80
C LEU A 97 -7.67 -9.19 -2.63
N GLY A 98 -7.25 -7.94 -2.87
CA GLY A 98 -7.19 -6.91 -1.84
C GLY A 98 -6.01 -7.12 -0.88
N ILE A 99 -6.20 -6.71 0.38
CA ILE A 99 -5.17 -6.81 1.43
C ILE A 99 -5.37 -8.11 2.19
N LEU A 100 -4.47 -9.08 1.97
CA LEU A 100 -4.54 -10.39 2.61
C LEU A 100 -4.04 -10.38 4.06
N ASN A 101 -3.04 -9.56 4.37
CA ASN A 101 -2.46 -9.46 5.70
C ASN A 101 -2.49 -8.01 6.22
N PRO A 102 -3.64 -7.53 6.70
CA PRO A 102 -3.78 -6.15 7.17
C PRO A 102 -2.91 -5.84 8.39
N HIS A 103 -2.63 -6.82 9.24
CA HIS A 103 -1.76 -6.65 10.40
C HIS A 103 -0.35 -6.24 9.99
N ASN A 104 0.23 -6.92 9.00
CA ASN A 104 1.56 -6.60 8.53
C ASN A 104 1.61 -5.22 7.85
N ILE A 105 0.60 -4.85 7.08
CA ILE A 105 0.53 -3.51 6.48
C ILE A 105 0.49 -2.41 7.56
N GLU A 106 -0.32 -2.58 8.59
CA GLU A 106 -0.38 -1.63 9.72
C GLU A 106 0.97 -1.53 10.46
N LEU A 107 1.65 -2.67 10.66
CA LEU A 107 2.95 -2.72 11.30
C LEU A 107 4.03 -2.04 10.45
N ILE A 108 4.05 -2.29 9.13
CA ILE A 108 4.95 -1.62 8.18
C ILE A 108 4.74 -0.11 8.24
N CYS A 109 3.49 0.36 8.18
CA CYS A 109 3.18 1.78 8.29
C CYS A 109 3.70 2.38 9.60
N THR A 110 3.44 1.71 10.72
CA THR A 110 3.87 2.17 12.04
C THR A 110 5.38 2.29 12.15
N GLU A 111 6.13 1.33 11.63
CA GLU A 111 7.59 1.31 11.70
C GLU A 111 8.25 2.29 10.72
N ALA A 112 7.76 2.35 9.49
CA ALA A 112 8.29 3.26 8.47
C ALA A 112 8.07 4.73 8.85
N HIS A 113 6.91 5.08 9.38
CA HIS A 113 6.61 6.45 9.80
C HIS A 113 7.46 6.94 10.97
N ARG A 114 8.03 6.05 11.80
CA ARG A 114 8.99 6.45 12.84
C ARG A 114 10.29 7.00 12.27
N GLN A 115 10.55 6.75 11.00
CA GLN A 115 11.72 7.23 10.25
C GLN A 115 11.31 8.17 9.10
N ASP A 116 10.08 8.72 9.15
CA ASP A 116 9.51 9.64 8.15
C ASP A 116 9.50 9.06 6.73
N VAL A 117 9.45 7.72 6.58
CA VAL A 117 9.36 7.05 5.29
C VAL A 117 7.89 6.73 4.98
N PRO A 118 7.34 7.26 3.86
CA PRO A 118 5.97 6.98 3.46
C PRO A 118 5.78 5.54 2.98
N VAL A 119 4.54 5.04 3.16
CA VAL A 119 4.12 3.71 2.75
C VAL A 119 3.03 3.82 1.69
N ILE A 120 3.24 3.19 0.54
CA ILE A 120 2.29 3.18 -0.57
C ILE A 120 1.88 1.73 -0.83
N LEU A 121 0.60 1.40 -0.61
CA LEU A 121 0.13 0.06 -0.95
C LEU A 121 0.20 -0.13 -2.47
N ASP A 122 0.86 -1.19 -2.91
CA ASP A 122 1.03 -1.50 -4.34
C ASP A 122 0.66 -2.95 -4.62
N ALA A 123 -0.06 -3.18 -5.69
CA ALA A 123 -0.55 -4.48 -6.15
C ALA A 123 -1.70 -5.10 -5.32
N GLY A 124 -2.46 -5.94 -6.01
CA GLY A 124 -3.54 -6.72 -5.42
C GLY A 124 -4.86 -5.98 -5.19
N VAL A 125 -4.90 -4.66 -5.34
CA VAL A 125 -6.15 -3.89 -5.21
C VAL A 125 -7.15 -4.35 -6.27
N GLY A 126 -8.34 -4.75 -5.82
CA GLY A 126 -9.43 -5.21 -6.69
C GLY A 126 -10.53 -4.18 -6.86
N THR A 127 -10.77 -3.36 -5.83
CA THR A 127 -11.85 -2.36 -5.85
C THR A 127 -11.57 -1.19 -4.89
N ALA A 128 -12.45 -0.19 -4.90
CA ALA A 128 -12.32 1.02 -4.10
C ALA A 128 -12.25 0.77 -2.59
N SER A 129 -12.93 -0.23 -2.05
CA SER A 129 -12.88 -0.56 -0.61
C SER A 129 -11.48 -0.99 -0.16
N ASP A 130 -10.69 -1.64 -1.02
CA ASP A 130 -9.32 -2.02 -0.69
C ASP A 130 -8.44 -0.78 -0.54
N ALA A 131 -8.64 0.23 -1.40
CA ALA A 131 -7.95 1.50 -1.31
C ALA A 131 -8.31 2.27 -0.02
N ALA A 132 -9.61 2.33 0.34
CA ALA A 132 -10.03 2.93 1.61
C ALA A 132 -9.38 2.22 2.80
N ARG A 133 -9.40 0.88 2.80
CA ARG A 133 -8.79 0.08 3.85
C ARG A 133 -7.28 0.30 3.97
N ALA A 134 -6.55 0.41 2.86
CA ALA A 134 -5.12 0.72 2.86
C ALA A 134 -4.85 2.03 3.61
N MET A 135 -5.62 3.07 3.30
CA MET A 135 -5.49 4.37 3.95
C MET A 135 -5.85 4.33 5.45
N GLU A 136 -6.87 3.56 5.83
CA GLU A 136 -7.25 3.35 7.24
C GLU A 136 -6.16 2.61 8.02
N LEU A 137 -5.50 1.61 7.40
CA LEU A 137 -4.38 0.88 7.99
C LEU A 137 -3.11 1.70 8.16
N GLY A 138 -3.03 2.84 7.47
CA GLY A 138 -1.92 3.73 7.65
C GLY A 138 -1.13 4.10 6.40
N CYS A 139 -1.42 3.50 5.26
CA CYS A 139 -0.73 3.89 4.03
C CYS A 139 -0.93 5.37 3.70
N ASP A 140 0.08 5.96 3.07
CA ASP A 140 0.07 7.36 2.62
C ASP A 140 -0.46 7.51 1.20
N GLY A 141 -0.50 6.40 0.47
CA GLY A 141 -1.04 6.33 -0.88
C GLY A 141 -1.33 4.90 -1.31
N VAL A 142 -1.91 4.79 -2.51
CA VAL A 142 -2.19 3.53 -3.18
C VAL A 142 -1.77 3.64 -4.63
N LEU A 143 -0.99 2.68 -5.12
CA LEU A 143 -0.65 2.55 -6.53
C LEU A 143 -1.39 1.35 -7.10
N LEU A 144 -2.10 1.56 -8.20
CA LEU A 144 -2.90 0.51 -8.86
C LEU A 144 -3.03 0.78 -10.35
N ALA A 145 -3.18 -0.28 -11.13
CA ALA A 145 -3.45 -0.22 -12.56
C ALA A 145 -4.55 -1.21 -12.97
N SER A 146 -4.37 -2.50 -12.64
CA SER A 146 -5.26 -3.58 -13.11
C SER A 146 -6.71 -3.42 -12.65
N ALA A 147 -6.94 -2.93 -11.44
CA ALA A 147 -8.29 -2.67 -10.92
C ALA A 147 -9.07 -1.66 -11.77
N ILE A 148 -8.36 -0.70 -12.39
CA ILE A 148 -8.97 0.28 -13.29
C ILE A 148 -9.03 -0.25 -14.72
N ASN A 149 -7.91 -0.78 -15.24
CA ASN A 149 -7.80 -1.13 -16.65
C ASN A 149 -8.62 -2.37 -17.03
N ARG A 150 -8.93 -3.25 -16.09
CA ARG A 150 -9.62 -4.53 -16.32
C ARG A 150 -11.05 -4.57 -15.77
N CYS A 151 -11.56 -3.49 -15.16
CA CYS A 151 -12.96 -3.40 -14.74
C CYS A 151 -13.87 -3.05 -15.93
N GLN A 152 -15.18 -3.14 -15.72
CA GLN A 152 -16.17 -2.85 -16.75
C GLN A 152 -16.27 -1.36 -17.10
N ASP A 153 -16.10 -0.47 -16.10
CA ASP A 153 -16.12 0.99 -16.28
C ASP A 153 -14.88 1.61 -15.61
N PRO A 154 -13.78 1.79 -16.37
CA PRO A 154 -12.54 2.36 -15.83
C PRO A 154 -12.69 3.78 -15.27
N VAL A 155 -13.57 4.58 -15.86
CA VAL A 155 -13.77 5.97 -15.41
C VAL A 155 -14.50 6.01 -14.07
N ALA A 156 -15.55 5.21 -13.93
CA ALA A 156 -16.25 5.09 -12.66
C ALA A 156 -15.34 4.51 -11.57
N MET A 157 -14.56 3.46 -11.88
CA MET A 157 -13.63 2.87 -10.92
C MET A 157 -12.54 3.85 -10.49
N ALA A 158 -11.95 4.61 -11.41
CA ALA A 158 -10.96 5.63 -11.08
C ALA A 158 -11.51 6.70 -10.12
N ARG A 159 -12.76 7.15 -10.36
CA ARG A 159 -13.46 8.08 -9.46
C ARG A 159 -13.73 7.45 -8.09
N ALA A 160 -14.19 6.20 -8.07
CA ALA A 160 -14.47 5.46 -6.83
C ALA A 160 -13.20 5.31 -5.98
N VAL A 161 -12.08 4.91 -6.59
CA VAL A 161 -10.78 4.78 -5.90
C VAL A 161 -10.32 6.14 -5.36
N ARG A 162 -10.44 7.22 -6.12
CA ARG A 162 -10.11 8.56 -5.63
C ARG A 162 -10.88 8.90 -4.35
N HIS A 163 -12.21 8.72 -4.37
CA HIS A 163 -13.03 8.99 -3.19
C HIS A 163 -12.72 8.05 -2.03
N ALA A 164 -12.37 6.79 -2.31
CA ALA A 164 -11.99 5.82 -1.30
C ALA A 164 -10.70 6.20 -0.58
N VAL A 165 -9.69 6.67 -1.31
CA VAL A 165 -8.43 7.19 -0.73
C VAL A 165 -8.70 8.39 0.17
N GLU A 166 -9.50 9.35 -0.29
CA GLU A 166 -9.90 10.51 0.49
C GLU A 166 -10.67 10.10 1.76
N ALA A 167 -11.65 9.22 1.63
CA ALA A 167 -12.48 8.72 2.73
C ALA A 167 -11.65 7.95 3.78
N GLY A 168 -10.79 7.03 3.34
CA GLY A 168 -9.94 6.25 4.23
C GLY A 168 -8.96 7.13 5.02
N ARG A 169 -8.37 8.13 4.37
CA ARG A 169 -7.50 9.11 5.05
C ARG A 169 -8.27 9.93 6.10
N LEU A 170 -9.47 10.40 5.77
CA LEU A 170 -10.31 11.13 6.71
C LEU A 170 -10.74 10.24 7.89
N ALA A 171 -11.14 9.00 7.64
CA ALA A 171 -11.51 8.04 8.67
C ALA A 171 -10.35 7.76 9.64
N ARG A 172 -9.14 7.56 9.11
CA ARG A 172 -7.93 7.40 9.93
C ARG A 172 -7.67 8.63 10.80
N THR A 173 -7.76 9.83 10.22
CA THR A 173 -7.49 11.08 10.95
C THR A 173 -8.55 11.34 12.03
N ALA A 174 -9.82 11.02 11.75
CA ALA A 174 -10.91 11.16 12.71
C ALA A 174 -10.80 10.17 13.87
N GLY A 175 -10.14 9.05 13.66
CA GLY A 175 -9.99 7.98 14.64
C GLY A 175 -11.21 7.05 14.70
N ARG A 176 -10.93 5.77 14.80
CA ARG A 176 -11.97 4.74 14.90
C ARG A 176 -12.58 4.69 16.29
N ILE A 177 -13.88 4.49 16.40
CA ILE A 177 -14.53 4.11 17.65
C ILE A 177 -13.90 2.83 18.21
N PRO A 178 -13.59 2.75 19.54
CA PRO A 178 -13.03 1.55 20.14
C PRO A 178 -13.92 0.31 19.91
N GLN A 179 -13.29 -0.78 19.51
CA GLN A 179 -13.97 -2.08 19.44
C GLN A 179 -14.37 -2.53 20.84
N ARG A 180 -15.55 -3.13 20.96
CA ARG A 180 -16.10 -3.63 22.21
C ARG A 180 -16.62 -5.03 22.01
N GLU A 181 -16.53 -5.84 23.05
CA GLU A 181 -17.09 -7.19 23.07
C GLU A 181 -18.62 -7.15 23.13
N HIS A 182 -19.18 -6.19 23.87
CA HIS A 182 -20.62 -6.08 24.07
C HIS A 182 -21.19 -4.80 23.46
N ALA A 183 -22.45 -4.86 23.09
CA ALA A 183 -23.18 -3.71 22.55
C ALA A 183 -23.29 -2.59 23.59
N ARG A 184 -23.21 -1.35 23.11
CA ARG A 184 -23.54 -0.15 23.88
C ARG A 184 -24.56 0.65 23.12
N ALA A 185 -25.68 0.93 23.77
CA ALA A 185 -26.75 1.74 23.17
C ALA A 185 -26.23 3.11 22.77
N SER A 186 -26.59 3.58 21.59
CA SER A 186 -26.30 4.94 21.08
C SER A 186 -27.30 5.97 21.60
N SER A 187 -28.50 5.52 22.01
CA SER A 187 -29.55 6.36 22.56
C SER A 187 -29.69 6.11 24.07
N SER A 188 -30.04 7.16 24.83
CA SER A 188 -30.37 7.02 26.25
C SER A 188 -31.67 6.23 26.40
N PHE A 189 -31.72 5.34 27.38
CA PHE A 189 -32.95 4.67 27.83
C PHE A 189 -33.72 5.49 28.84
N GLU A 190 -33.20 6.63 29.31
CA GLU A 190 -33.88 7.52 30.21
C GLU A 190 -35.14 8.12 29.57
N GLY A 191 -36.27 8.03 30.26
CA GLY A 191 -37.57 8.55 29.78
C GLY A 191 -38.31 7.61 28.83
N LEU A 192 -37.83 6.39 28.55
CA LEU A 192 -38.61 5.37 27.86
C LEU A 192 -39.71 4.85 28.82
N ALA A 193 -40.94 4.77 28.30
CA ALA A 193 -42.06 4.17 29.03
C ALA A 193 -41.77 2.69 29.30
N SER A 194 -41.77 2.28 30.58
CA SER A 194 -41.71 0.87 30.95
C SER A 194 -43.07 0.25 30.71
N TRP A 195 -43.21 -0.57 29.68
CA TRP A 195 -44.46 -1.30 29.39
C TRP A 195 -44.69 -2.44 30.38
N ALA A 196 -43.70 -2.80 31.17
CA ALA A 196 -43.82 -3.87 32.17
C ALA A 196 -44.75 -3.54 33.34
N ASP A 197 -44.95 -2.25 33.62
CA ASP A 197 -45.83 -1.80 34.73
C ASP A 197 -47.30 -1.56 34.33
N GLN A 198 -47.66 -1.86 33.10
CA GLN A 198 -49.03 -1.63 32.62
C GLN A 198 -49.87 -2.89 32.37
N VAL A 199 -49.41 -4.06 32.81
CA VAL A 199 -50.18 -5.31 32.73
C VAL A 199 -50.37 -5.85 34.13
N LEU A 200 -51.33 -5.27 34.83
CA LEU A 200 -52.09 -5.88 35.92
C LEU A 200 -53.56 -5.40 35.83
#